data_e7ad72aa5d0971881a2912897cd5db9e
#
_entry.id   e7ad72aa5d0971881a2912897cd5db9e
#
_cell.length_a   1.000
_cell.length_b   1.000
_cell.length_c   1.000
_cell.angle_alpha   90.00
_cell.angle_beta   90.00
_cell.angle_gamma   90.00
#
_symmetry.space_group_name_H-M   'P 1'
#
loop_
_entity.id
_entity.type
_entity.pdbx_description
1 polymer ?
#
loop_
_entity_poly.entity_id
_entity_poly.type
_entity_poly.pdbx_seq_one_letter_code
_entity_poly.pdbx_strand_id
1 'polypeptide(L)'
;CGPQVDTISELKELHVGEANFIHVELYDNPDEIQGDLTRGVFNGLVDRWGLSSIPHWFNESWTFILGTDGRIAHRFEGFVTLVELEEALTAALDEA
;
A
#
# COMPACT_ATOMS: atom_id res chain seq x y z
N CYS A 1 -2.23 -3.32 -9.50
CA CYS A 1 -2.08 -2.18 -8.54
C CYS A 1 -2.72 -0.88 -9.00
N GLY A 2 -2.98 -0.71 -10.32
CA GLY A 2 -3.59 0.51 -10.83
C GLY A 2 -4.88 0.91 -10.14
N PRO A 3 -5.90 0.03 -10.06
CA PRO A 3 -7.15 0.36 -9.37
C PRO A 3 -6.97 0.76 -7.91
N GLN A 4 -6.03 0.13 -7.21
CA GLN A 4 -5.77 0.46 -5.82
C GLN A 4 -5.11 1.84 -5.69
N VAL A 5 -4.21 2.18 -6.59
CA VAL A 5 -3.58 3.50 -6.62
C VAL A 5 -4.62 4.59 -6.86
N ASP A 6 -5.56 4.34 -7.77
CA ASP A 6 -6.66 5.27 -8.06
C ASP A 6 -7.54 5.48 -6.83
N THR A 7 -7.87 4.40 -6.12
CA THR A 7 -8.67 4.46 -4.89
C THR A 7 -7.97 5.27 -3.81
N ILE A 8 -6.67 5.05 -3.62
CA ILE A 8 -5.88 5.78 -2.63
C ILE A 8 -5.74 7.25 -3.03
N SER A 9 -5.66 7.55 -4.32
CA SER A 9 -5.62 8.93 -4.81
C SER A 9 -6.92 9.67 -4.47
N GLU A 10 -8.07 9.02 -4.60
CA GLU A 10 -9.35 9.59 -4.19
C GLU A 10 -9.39 9.85 -2.69
N LEU A 11 -8.90 8.89 -1.90
CA LEU A 11 -8.83 9.03 -0.45
C LEU A 11 -7.96 10.21 -0.05
N LYS A 12 -6.84 10.40 -0.75
CA LYS A 12 -5.93 11.53 -0.51
C LYS A 12 -6.64 12.87 -0.73
N GLU A 13 -7.46 12.97 -1.77
CA GLU A 13 -8.22 14.19 -2.04
C GLU A 13 -9.22 14.50 -0.93
N LEU A 14 -9.82 13.47 -0.34
CA LEU A 14 -10.78 13.62 0.75
C LEU A 14 -10.11 14.03 2.08
N HIS A 15 -8.84 13.74 2.24
CA HIS A 15 -8.10 13.96 3.48
C HIS A 15 -6.86 14.81 3.30
N VAL A 16 -6.94 15.83 2.45
CA VAL A 16 -5.82 16.76 2.22
C VAL A 16 -5.37 17.39 3.53
N GLY A 17 -4.06 17.28 3.81
CA GLY A 17 -3.49 17.87 5.01
C GLY A 17 -3.68 17.07 6.30
N GLU A 18 -4.42 15.95 6.26
CA GLU A 18 -4.68 15.13 7.45
C GLU A 18 -3.72 13.96 7.59
N ALA A 19 -3.19 13.46 6.47
CA ALA A 19 -2.29 12.31 6.45
C ALA A 19 -1.32 12.42 5.28
N ASN A 20 -0.22 11.68 5.36
CA ASN A 20 0.72 11.52 4.26
C ASN A 20 0.39 10.24 3.51
N PHE A 21 0.43 10.30 2.19
CA PHE A 21 0.13 9.17 1.31
C PHE A 21 1.38 8.82 0.51
N ILE A 22 1.83 7.57 0.65
CA ILE A 22 3.07 7.11 0.02
C ILE A 22 2.76 5.88 -0.82
N HIS A 23 3.12 5.96 -2.10
CA HIS A 23 3.05 4.82 -3.02
C HIS A 23 4.46 4.23 -3.17
N VAL A 24 4.58 2.93 -2.93
CA VAL A 24 5.86 2.23 -3.04
C VAL A 24 5.79 1.26 -4.21
N GLU A 25 6.73 1.40 -5.14
CA GLU A 25 6.88 0.46 -6.25
C GLU A 25 7.54 -0.82 -5.74
N LEU A 26 6.99 -1.99 -6.10
CA LEU A 26 7.51 -3.28 -5.65
C LEU A 26 8.76 -3.72 -6.39
N TYR A 27 8.97 -3.25 -7.60
CA TYR A 27 10.08 -3.66 -8.45
C TYR A 27 11.13 -2.57 -8.58
N ASP A 28 12.41 -2.98 -8.56
CA ASP A 28 13.52 -2.06 -8.81
C ASP A 28 13.66 -1.70 -10.29
N ASN A 29 13.12 -2.55 -11.17
CA ASN A 29 13.29 -2.44 -12.62
C ASN A 29 11.97 -2.44 -13.39
N PRO A 30 11.00 -1.56 -13.05
CA PRO A 30 9.69 -1.59 -13.72
C PRO A 30 9.77 -1.43 -15.23
N ASP A 31 10.74 -0.66 -15.72
CA ASP A 31 10.92 -0.41 -17.17
C ASP A 31 11.36 -1.66 -17.94
N GLU A 32 11.97 -2.64 -17.28
CA GLU A 32 12.46 -3.85 -17.91
C GLU A 32 11.42 -4.97 -17.98
N ILE A 33 10.33 -4.83 -17.23
CA ILE A 33 9.31 -5.88 -17.10
C ILE A 33 8.56 -6.09 -18.42
N GLN A 34 8.13 -5.02 -19.09
CA GLN A 34 7.50 -5.07 -20.41
C GLN A 34 6.40 -6.15 -20.55
N GLY A 35 5.53 -6.24 -19.54
CA GLY A 35 4.43 -7.20 -19.55
C GLY A 35 4.78 -8.60 -19.03
N ASP A 36 6.04 -8.86 -18.73
CA ASP A 36 6.49 -10.16 -18.19
C ASP A 36 7.03 -9.96 -16.78
N LEU A 37 6.19 -10.25 -15.77
CA LEU A 37 6.54 -10.06 -14.36
C LEU A 37 7.72 -10.92 -13.91
N THR A 38 8.05 -11.99 -14.63
CA THR A 38 9.22 -12.83 -14.28
C THR A 38 10.53 -12.09 -14.48
N ARG A 39 10.54 -11.00 -15.23
CA ARG A 39 11.73 -10.15 -15.42
C ARG A 39 11.94 -9.18 -14.27
N GLY A 40 10.95 -9.03 -13.40
CA GLY A 40 11.00 -8.08 -12.31
C GLY A 40 11.95 -8.49 -11.19
N VAL A 41 12.63 -7.50 -10.60
CA VAL A 41 13.45 -7.67 -9.41
C VAL A 41 12.77 -6.90 -8.28
N PHE A 42 12.39 -7.61 -7.22
CA PHE A 42 11.71 -6.96 -6.09
C PHE A 42 12.62 -5.96 -5.37
N ASN A 43 11.99 -4.86 -5.00
CA ASN A 43 12.61 -3.83 -4.17
C ASN A 43 12.91 -4.39 -2.77
N GLY A 44 13.99 -3.92 -2.14
CA GLY A 44 14.36 -4.33 -0.79
C GLY A 44 13.30 -4.05 0.28
N LEU A 45 12.39 -3.12 0.02
CA LEU A 45 11.28 -2.84 0.92
C LEU A 45 10.30 -4.01 1.02
N VAL A 46 10.23 -4.87 0.01
CA VAL A 46 9.40 -6.08 0.04
C VAL A 46 9.81 -6.95 1.24
N ASP A 47 11.10 -7.16 1.43
CA ASP A 47 11.64 -7.92 2.58
C ASP A 47 11.46 -7.16 3.89
N ARG A 48 11.74 -5.88 3.89
CA ARG A 48 11.68 -5.06 5.11
C ARG A 48 10.28 -4.95 5.68
N TRP A 49 9.25 -4.98 4.84
CA TRP A 49 7.86 -4.96 5.26
C TRP A 49 7.27 -6.36 5.45
N GLY A 50 8.10 -7.39 5.29
CA GLY A 50 7.73 -8.77 5.57
C GLY A 50 6.86 -9.44 4.49
N LEU A 51 6.71 -8.82 3.33
CA LEU A 51 5.87 -9.38 2.26
C LEU A 51 6.42 -10.69 1.74
N SER A 52 7.75 -10.82 1.65
CA SER A 52 8.41 -12.04 1.17
C SER A 52 8.22 -13.23 2.11
N SER A 53 7.82 -13.00 3.36
CA SER A 53 7.56 -14.07 4.32
C SER A 53 6.14 -14.62 4.26
N ILE A 54 5.27 -13.99 3.48
CA ILE A 54 3.87 -14.39 3.34
C ILE A 54 3.79 -15.58 2.37
N PRO A 55 3.21 -16.74 2.79
CA PRO A 55 3.07 -17.89 1.91
C PRO A 55 2.29 -17.54 0.65
N HIS A 56 2.79 -17.98 -0.51
CA HIS A 56 2.16 -17.80 -1.82
C HIS A 56 1.99 -16.35 -2.27
N TRP A 57 2.61 -15.39 -1.56
CA TRP A 57 2.57 -14.00 -2.01
C TRP A 57 3.37 -13.82 -3.29
N PHE A 58 2.77 -13.13 -4.26
CA PHE A 58 3.47 -12.71 -5.47
C PHE A 58 2.82 -11.41 -5.98
N ASN A 59 3.55 -10.32 -5.92
CA ASN A 59 3.18 -8.97 -6.37
C ASN A 59 1.79 -8.45 -5.97
N GLU A 60 1.09 -9.14 -5.09
CA GLU A 60 -0.18 -8.65 -4.57
C GLU A 60 0.05 -7.37 -3.76
N SER A 61 -0.79 -6.37 -3.97
CA SER A 61 -0.66 -5.10 -3.26
C SER A 61 -1.02 -5.25 -1.78
N TRP A 62 -0.33 -4.50 -0.95
CA TRP A 62 -0.66 -4.35 0.47
C TRP A 62 -0.76 -2.88 0.81
N THR A 63 -1.72 -2.54 1.65
CA THR A 63 -1.91 -1.18 2.14
C THR A 63 -1.77 -1.17 3.65
N PHE A 64 -0.99 -0.22 4.15
CA PHE A 64 -0.76 -0.05 5.58
C PHE A 64 -1.18 1.34 6.01
N ILE A 65 -1.89 1.43 7.14
CA ILE A 65 -2.20 2.70 7.78
C ILE A 65 -1.42 2.73 9.08
N LEU A 66 -0.55 3.73 9.22
CA LEU A 66 0.28 3.91 10.41
C LEU A 66 -0.30 5.02 11.27
N GLY A 67 -0.27 4.81 12.59
CA GLY A 67 -0.63 5.85 13.54
C GLY A 67 0.50 6.87 13.71
N THR A 68 0.23 7.90 14.49
CA THR A 68 1.22 8.96 14.78
C THR A 68 2.42 8.44 15.58
N ASP A 69 2.27 7.30 16.23
CA ASP A 69 3.35 6.63 16.97
C ASP A 69 4.26 5.79 16.06
N GLY A 70 3.98 5.73 14.76
CA GLY A 70 4.74 4.94 13.80
C GLY A 70 4.37 3.46 13.75
N ARG A 71 3.39 3.04 14.53
CA ARG A 71 2.92 1.65 14.53
C ARG A 71 1.83 1.44 13.51
N ILE A 72 1.76 0.22 12.96
CA ILE A 72 0.72 -0.15 12.01
C ILE A 72 -0.62 -0.25 12.74
N ALA A 73 -1.57 0.61 12.37
CA ALA A 73 -2.92 0.60 12.91
C ALA A 73 -3.83 -0.36 12.13
N HIS A 74 -3.70 -0.38 10.81
CA HIS A 74 -4.47 -1.24 9.92
C HIS A 74 -3.59 -1.74 8.79
N ARG A 75 -3.90 -2.95 8.31
CA ARG A 75 -3.24 -3.52 7.13
C ARG A 75 -4.29 -4.23 6.27
N PHE A 76 -4.13 -4.11 4.97
CA PHE A 76 -5.05 -4.69 4.02
C PHE A 76 -4.30 -5.47 2.95
N GLU A 77 -4.74 -6.69 2.69
CA GLU A 77 -4.22 -7.55 1.66
C GLU A 77 -5.04 -7.37 0.38
N GLY A 78 -4.34 -7.17 -0.74
CA GLY A 78 -5.01 -7.04 -2.04
C GLY A 78 -5.80 -5.76 -2.18
N PHE A 79 -6.80 -5.78 -3.07
CA PHE A 79 -7.63 -4.60 -3.33
C PHE A 79 -8.56 -4.30 -2.16
N VAL A 80 -8.58 -3.03 -1.75
CA VAL A 80 -9.45 -2.52 -0.68
C VAL A 80 -10.30 -1.40 -1.24
N THR A 81 -11.58 -1.39 -0.90
CA THR A 81 -12.52 -0.37 -1.36
C THR A 81 -12.25 0.98 -0.71
N LEU A 82 -12.71 2.04 -1.36
CA LEU A 82 -12.61 3.40 -0.82
C LEU A 82 -13.32 3.50 0.55
N VAL A 83 -14.49 2.87 0.69
CA VAL A 83 -15.24 2.88 1.95
C VAL A 83 -14.46 2.25 3.09
N GLU A 84 -13.86 1.09 2.85
CA GLU A 84 -13.06 0.40 3.86
C GLU A 84 -11.84 1.21 4.28
N LEU A 85 -11.14 1.81 3.32
CA LEU A 85 -9.98 2.67 3.59
C LEU A 85 -10.38 3.93 4.34
N GLU A 86 -11.50 4.54 3.95
CA GLU A 86 -12.03 5.73 4.61
C GLU A 86 -12.35 5.45 6.08
N GLU A 87 -13.02 4.35 6.37
CA GLU A 87 -13.36 3.95 7.74
C GLU A 87 -12.10 3.72 8.57
N ALA A 88 -11.11 3.02 8.03
CA ALA A 88 -9.87 2.71 8.72
C ALA A 88 -9.05 3.98 8.97
N LEU A 89 -8.95 4.86 7.97
CA LEU A 89 -8.21 6.10 8.11
C LEU A 89 -8.88 7.03 9.14
N THR A 90 -10.19 7.15 9.09
CA THR A 90 -10.94 7.96 10.05
C THR A 90 -10.73 7.47 11.48
N ALA A 91 -10.77 6.14 11.69
CA ALA A 91 -10.50 5.55 12.99
C ALA A 91 -9.09 5.87 13.48
N ALA A 92 -8.10 5.79 12.61
CA ALA A 92 -6.71 6.10 12.95
C ALA A 92 -6.55 7.60 13.29
N LEU A 93 -7.21 8.49 12.55
CA LEU A 93 -7.18 9.93 12.82
C LEU A 93 -7.83 10.28 14.16
N ASP A 94 -8.92 9.59 14.52
CA ASP A 94 -9.61 9.81 15.79
C ASP A 94 -8.78 9.39 17.00
N GLU A 95 -7.85 8.44 16.83
CA GLU A 95 -6.94 7.96 17.87
C GLU A 95 -5.71 8.85 18.04
N ALA A 96 -5.47 9.74 17.09
CA ALA A 96 -4.27 10.58 17.08
C ALA A 96 -4.30 11.71 18.12
#